data_f401d980b8e2743f4ef5e73721323f7c
#
_entry.id   f401d980b8e2743f4ef5e73721323f7c
#
_cell.length_a   1.000
_cell.length_b   1.000
_cell.length_c   1.000
_cell.angle_alpha   90.00
_cell.angle_beta   90.00
_cell.angle_gamma   90.00
#
_symmetry.space_group_name_H-M   'P 1'
#
loop_
_entity.id
_entity.type
_entity.pdbx_description
1 polymer ?
#
loop_
_entity_poly.entity_id
_entity_poly.type
_entity_poly.pdbx_seq_one_letter_code
_entity_poly.pdbx_strand_id
1 'polypeptide(L)'
;YSGNESRPPRRAEPHAVVARRGRWYLIGWDLDRTDWRIYRLDRMAPKFPGGTVFAPRPIPTGDAGTFLAARLKGSDDGGGWPCYGEFLIELPATDIAPWLGDGELEQVSGSTCRVRVGSWSEAGLLSWALRFDAPFAVLGPEALVTSLSGFAARITAAGTSAERPEPG
;
A
#
# COMPACT_ATOMS: atom_id res chain seq x y z
N TYR A 1 23.87 -17.64 -11.82
CA TYR A 1 24.37 -16.62 -12.77
C TYR A 1 23.42 -15.45 -12.72
N SER A 2 23.82 -14.40 -11.99
CA SER A 2 23.05 -13.18 -11.78
C SER A 2 23.33 -12.25 -12.96
N GLY A 3 22.37 -12.13 -13.86
CA GLY A 3 22.33 -11.05 -14.82
C GLY A 3 22.03 -9.75 -14.12
N ASN A 4 23.02 -9.01 -13.68
CA ASN A 4 22.91 -7.62 -13.28
C ASN A 4 22.74 -6.78 -14.55
N GLU A 5 21.52 -6.75 -15.10
CA GLU A 5 21.18 -5.76 -16.13
C GLU A 5 21.25 -4.38 -15.48
N SER A 6 22.37 -3.72 -15.71
CA SER A 6 22.63 -2.35 -15.31
C SER A 6 21.57 -1.45 -15.96
N ARG A 7 20.46 -1.19 -15.26
CA ARG A 7 19.50 -0.18 -15.70
C ARG A 7 20.21 1.15 -15.86
N PRO A 8 19.95 1.87 -16.95
CA PRO A 8 20.57 3.17 -17.15
C PRO A 8 20.32 4.09 -15.96
N PRO A 9 21.29 4.94 -15.58
CA PRO A 9 21.14 5.87 -14.47
C PRO A 9 19.97 6.80 -14.75
N ARG A 10 19.11 7.02 -13.75
CA ARG A 10 17.98 7.94 -13.85
C ARG A 10 18.42 9.34 -13.50
N ARG A 11 17.88 10.32 -14.20
CA ARG A 11 18.08 11.75 -13.92
C ARG A 11 16.88 12.28 -13.14
N ALA A 12 17.13 12.79 -11.94
CA ALA A 12 16.08 13.33 -11.10
C ALA A 12 16.52 14.68 -10.50
N GLU A 13 15.59 15.62 -10.41
CA GLU A 13 15.73 16.87 -9.68
C GLU A 13 15.30 16.63 -8.22
N PRO A 14 16.23 16.69 -7.24
CA PRO A 14 15.90 16.42 -5.84
C PRO A 14 15.16 17.61 -5.22
N HIS A 15 14.00 17.40 -4.59
CA HIS A 15 13.20 18.46 -3.98
C HIS A 15 13.11 18.37 -2.47
N ALA A 16 12.99 17.16 -1.91
CA ALA A 16 12.89 16.97 -0.47
C ALA A 16 13.43 15.61 -0.02
N VAL A 17 13.92 15.55 1.22
CA VAL A 17 14.30 14.32 1.91
C VAL A 17 13.41 14.16 3.13
N VAL A 18 12.77 13.00 3.26
CA VAL A 18 11.82 12.70 4.34
C VAL A 18 12.23 11.42 5.05
N ALA A 19 12.31 11.46 6.38
CA ALA A 19 12.48 10.29 7.23
C ALA A 19 11.11 9.71 7.61
N ARG A 20 10.90 8.41 7.42
CA ARG A 20 9.68 7.73 7.85
C ARG A 20 9.96 6.28 8.23
N ARG A 21 9.51 5.87 9.41
CA ARG A 21 9.64 4.49 9.94
C ARG A 21 11.08 3.96 9.82
N GLY A 22 12.07 4.77 10.24
CA GLY A 22 13.48 4.40 10.24
C GLY A 22 14.14 4.33 8.86
N ARG A 23 13.50 4.83 7.82
CA ARG A 23 14.02 4.88 6.44
C ARG A 23 13.99 6.31 5.90
N TRP A 24 14.92 6.59 5.00
CA TRP A 24 15.04 7.87 4.34
C TRP A 24 14.58 7.77 2.88
N TYR A 25 13.82 8.74 2.45
CA TYR A 25 13.24 8.84 1.12
C TYR A 25 13.58 10.17 0.50
N LEU A 26 14.01 10.16 -0.78
CA LEU A 26 14.17 11.32 -1.61
C LEU A 26 12.91 11.47 -2.47
N ILE A 27 12.30 12.66 -2.42
CA ILE A 27 11.25 13.05 -3.34
C ILE A 27 11.90 13.89 -4.43
N GLY A 28 11.76 13.47 -5.68
CA GLY A 28 12.36 14.14 -6.82
C GLY A 28 11.49 14.03 -8.07
N TRP A 29 11.70 15.01 -8.95
CA TRP A 29 11.11 15.00 -10.29
C TRP A 29 12.00 14.18 -11.23
N ASP A 30 11.47 13.07 -11.75
CA ASP A 30 12.16 12.21 -12.71
C ASP A 30 12.08 12.83 -14.11
N LEU A 31 13.23 13.27 -14.64
CA LEU A 31 13.32 13.96 -15.93
C LEU A 31 13.02 13.04 -17.11
N ASP A 32 13.29 11.74 -16.97
CA ASP A 32 13.09 10.77 -18.05
C ASP A 32 11.61 10.34 -18.14
N ARG A 33 10.86 10.48 -17.03
CA ARG A 33 9.44 10.12 -16.96
C ARG A 33 8.50 11.33 -16.86
N THR A 34 9.05 12.53 -16.65
CA THR A 34 8.28 13.76 -16.44
C THR A 34 7.22 13.61 -15.33
N ASP A 35 7.63 13.00 -14.20
CA ASP A 35 6.73 12.67 -13.10
C ASP A 35 7.45 12.71 -11.76
N TRP A 36 6.70 12.95 -10.67
CA TRP A 36 7.19 12.86 -9.31
C TRP A 36 7.50 11.43 -8.92
N ARG A 37 8.68 11.19 -8.33
CA ARG A 37 9.13 9.88 -7.87
C ARG A 37 9.67 9.93 -6.47
N ILE A 38 9.53 8.79 -5.78
CA ILE A 38 10.09 8.55 -4.45
C ILE A 38 11.18 7.51 -4.60
N TYR A 39 12.34 7.83 -4.06
CA TYR A 39 13.51 6.95 -4.08
C TYR A 39 13.91 6.64 -2.64
N ARG A 40 14.14 5.39 -2.33
CA ARG A 40 14.74 5.01 -1.03
C ARG A 40 16.24 5.27 -1.08
N LEU A 41 16.75 6.07 -0.12
CA LEU A 41 18.17 6.44 -0.10
C LEU A 41 19.10 5.24 0.10
N ASP A 42 18.68 4.23 0.88
CA ASP A 42 19.44 3.01 1.09
C ASP A 42 19.57 2.12 -0.16
N ARG A 43 18.83 2.43 -1.24
CA ARG A 43 18.86 1.74 -2.53
C ARG A 43 19.39 2.59 -3.67
N MET A 44 19.93 3.76 -3.36
CA MET A 44 20.47 4.70 -4.32
C MET A 44 22.00 4.67 -4.30
N ALA A 45 22.58 4.75 -5.49
CA ALA A 45 23.99 5.08 -5.70
C ALA A 45 24.04 6.39 -6.50
N PRO A 46 24.13 7.56 -5.82
CA PRO A 46 24.19 8.85 -6.52
C PRO A 46 25.43 8.92 -7.40
N LYS A 47 25.26 9.37 -8.64
CA LYS A 47 26.38 9.63 -9.56
C LYS A 47 26.60 11.12 -9.62
N PHE A 48 27.80 11.57 -9.28
CA PHE A 48 28.26 12.94 -9.47
C PHE A 48 28.93 13.12 -10.84
N PRO A 49 28.95 14.35 -11.38
CA PRO A 49 28.50 15.59 -10.79
C PRO A 49 27.04 15.91 -11.15
N GLY A 50 26.21 16.15 -10.15
CA GLY A 50 25.05 16.98 -10.34
C GLY A 50 25.54 18.44 -10.41
N GLY A 51 25.12 19.20 -11.34
CA GLY A 51 25.62 20.57 -11.46
C GLY A 51 24.63 21.51 -12.11
N THR A 52 23.54 20.99 -12.59
CA THR A 52 22.49 21.79 -13.21
C THR A 52 21.55 22.31 -12.12
N VAL A 53 21.50 23.61 -11.97
CA VAL A 53 20.51 24.29 -11.13
C VAL A 53 19.16 24.16 -11.81
N PHE A 54 18.14 23.77 -11.08
CA PHE A 54 16.77 23.66 -11.56
C PHE A 54 15.84 24.58 -10.74
N ALA A 55 14.74 25.01 -11.34
CA ALA A 55 13.71 25.76 -10.62
C ALA A 55 12.88 24.77 -9.78
N PRO A 56 12.69 25.02 -8.46
CA PRO A 56 11.88 24.17 -7.63
C PRO A 56 10.45 24.04 -8.15
N ARG A 57 9.93 22.81 -8.22
CA ARG A 57 8.54 22.54 -8.59
C ARG A 57 7.69 22.39 -7.32
N PRO A 58 6.45 22.90 -7.29
CA PRO A 58 5.56 22.64 -6.17
C PRO A 58 5.24 21.13 -6.09
N ILE A 59 5.44 20.57 -4.89
CA ILE A 59 5.02 19.18 -4.62
C ILE A 59 3.48 19.14 -4.67
N PRO A 60 2.84 18.17 -5.35
CA PRO A 60 1.38 18.15 -5.58
C PRO A 60 0.52 18.31 -4.33
N THR A 61 0.98 17.80 -3.19
CA THR A 61 0.27 17.89 -1.90
C THR A 61 0.66 19.11 -1.07
N GLY A 62 1.56 19.96 -1.57
CA GLY A 62 2.12 21.12 -0.86
C GLY A 62 3.15 20.76 0.22
N ASP A 63 3.14 19.53 0.76
CA ASP A 63 4.06 19.03 1.78
C ASP A 63 4.66 17.68 1.40
N ALA A 64 5.99 17.56 1.60
CA ALA A 64 6.75 16.36 1.23
C ALA A 64 6.39 15.11 2.07
N GLY A 65 6.09 15.29 3.35
CA GLY A 65 5.67 14.21 4.24
C GLY A 65 4.31 13.65 3.83
N THR A 66 3.37 14.53 3.54
CA THR A 66 2.03 14.18 3.04
C THR A 66 2.12 13.48 1.68
N PHE A 67 2.95 14.01 0.76
CA PHE A 67 3.19 13.38 -0.54
C PHE A 67 3.77 11.97 -0.41
N LEU A 68 4.79 11.80 0.46
CA LEU A 68 5.37 10.50 0.74
C LEU A 68 4.32 9.52 1.30
N ALA A 69 3.50 10.00 2.25
CA ALA A 69 2.45 9.19 2.86
C ALA A 69 1.43 8.72 1.82
N ALA A 70 0.98 9.61 0.96
CA ALA A 70 0.04 9.34 -0.12
C ALA A 70 0.59 8.33 -1.11
N ARG A 71 1.81 8.52 -1.60
CA ARG A 71 2.46 7.63 -2.56
C ARG A 71 2.77 6.24 -1.99
N LEU A 72 3.16 6.16 -0.72
CA LEU A 72 3.33 4.87 -0.04
C LEU A 72 1.98 4.18 0.21
N LYS A 73 0.87 4.92 0.18
CA LYS A 73 -0.51 4.41 0.19
C LYS A 73 -1.11 4.20 -1.21
N GLY A 74 -0.42 4.62 -2.28
CA GLY A 74 -0.87 4.49 -3.67
C GLY A 74 -1.82 5.56 -4.17
N SER A 75 -1.93 6.67 -3.45
CA SER A 75 -2.76 7.80 -3.83
C SER A 75 -1.89 9.00 -4.23
N ASP A 76 -2.12 9.53 -5.40
CA ASP A 76 -1.51 10.81 -5.86
C ASP A 76 -2.22 12.03 -5.24
N ASP A 77 -3.44 11.84 -4.74
CA ASP A 77 -4.33 12.91 -4.27
C ASP A 77 -4.18 13.26 -2.79
N GLY A 78 -3.11 12.83 -2.16
CA GLY A 78 -2.69 13.41 -0.87
C GLY A 78 -3.24 12.76 0.38
N GLY A 79 -3.85 11.60 0.37
CA GLY A 79 -4.16 11.13 1.69
C GLY A 79 -4.97 9.86 1.89
N GLY A 80 -5.57 9.29 0.89
CA GLY A 80 -6.41 8.12 1.06
C GLY A 80 -5.81 6.82 0.53
N TRP A 81 -6.28 5.71 1.03
CA TRP A 81 -6.16 4.44 0.37
C TRP A 81 -7.06 4.42 -0.88
N PRO A 82 -6.68 3.74 -1.99
CA PRO A 82 -7.55 3.59 -3.15
C PRO A 82 -8.87 2.90 -2.82
N CYS A 83 -8.85 1.99 -1.84
CA CYS A 83 -10.02 1.26 -1.38
C CYS A 83 -10.13 1.33 0.14
N TYR A 84 -11.35 1.43 0.64
CA TYR A 84 -11.69 1.30 2.05
C TYR A 84 -12.69 0.16 2.23
N GLY A 85 -12.59 -0.55 3.35
CA GLY A 85 -13.57 -1.55 3.75
C GLY A 85 -13.98 -1.34 5.20
N GLU A 86 -15.26 -1.53 5.47
CA GLU A 86 -15.80 -1.63 6.82
C GLU A 86 -16.16 -3.08 7.13
N PHE A 87 -15.71 -3.53 8.29
CA PHE A 87 -15.90 -4.89 8.77
C PHE A 87 -16.45 -4.90 10.17
N LEU A 88 -17.31 -5.87 10.45
CA LEU A 88 -17.63 -6.29 11.81
C LEU A 88 -16.87 -7.59 12.04
N ILE A 89 -16.02 -7.64 13.06
CA ILE A 89 -15.16 -8.80 13.35
C ILE A 89 -15.46 -9.31 14.75
N GLU A 90 -15.65 -10.62 14.90
CA GLU A 90 -15.93 -11.26 16.18
C GLU A 90 -14.64 -11.48 16.99
N LEU A 91 -14.00 -10.37 17.36
CA LEU A 91 -12.82 -10.30 18.22
C LEU A 91 -12.87 -9.03 19.07
N PRO A 92 -12.25 -9.04 20.26
CA PRO A 92 -12.06 -7.83 21.03
C PRO A 92 -11.10 -6.86 20.34
N ALA A 93 -11.29 -5.57 20.53
CA ALA A 93 -10.48 -4.53 19.90
C ALA A 93 -8.98 -4.64 20.23
N THR A 94 -8.64 -5.18 21.41
CA THR A 94 -7.24 -5.43 21.82
C THR A 94 -6.46 -6.32 20.88
N ASP A 95 -7.14 -7.29 20.24
CA ASP A 95 -6.50 -8.26 19.35
C ASP A 95 -6.31 -7.69 17.96
N ILE A 96 -7.14 -6.73 17.57
CA ILE A 96 -7.10 -6.06 16.26
C ILE A 96 -6.19 -4.82 16.27
N ALA A 97 -6.18 -4.06 17.36
CA ALA A 97 -5.47 -2.79 17.47
C ALA A 97 -4.00 -2.82 17.01
N PRO A 98 -3.19 -3.86 17.30
CA PRO A 98 -1.81 -3.94 16.84
C PRO A 98 -1.66 -3.99 15.29
N TRP A 99 -2.69 -4.42 14.59
CA TRP A 99 -2.70 -4.63 13.14
C TRP A 99 -3.41 -3.53 12.35
N LEU A 100 -4.06 -2.60 13.07
CA LEU A 100 -4.94 -1.60 12.50
C LEU A 100 -4.22 -0.57 11.62
N GLY A 101 -3.00 -0.20 12.01
CA GLY A 101 -2.24 0.83 11.31
C GLY A 101 -2.86 2.22 11.47
N ASP A 102 -3.40 2.75 10.38
CA ASP A 102 -4.08 4.06 10.33
C ASP A 102 -5.61 3.91 10.12
N GLY A 103 -6.15 2.73 10.35
CA GLY A 103 -7.58 2.47 10.33
C GLY A 103 -8.32 3.01 11.55
N GLU A 104 -9.62 2.85 11.55
CA GLU A 104 -10.53 3.21 12.66
C GLU A 104 -11.05 1.93 13.32
N LEU A 105 -11.15 1.93 14.64
CA LEU A 105 -11.58 0.78 15.45
C LEU A 105 -12.56 1.22 16.50
N GLU A 106 -13.71 0.57 16.55
CA GLU A 106 -14.76 0.79 17.53
C GLU A 106 -15.14 -0.54 18.18
N GLN A 107 -15.08 -0.61 19.52
CA GLN A 107 -15.59 -1.77 20.25
C GLN A 107 -17.12 -1.73 20.27
N VAL A 108 -17.78 -2.74 19.71
CA VAL A 108 -19.25 -2.84 19.65
C VAL A 108 -19.77 -3.65 20.84
N SER A 109 -19.09 -4.73 21.20
CA SER A 109 -19.39 -5.57 22.37
C SER A 109 -18.10 -6.14 22.95
N GLY A 110 -18.16 -6.90 24.02
CA GLY A 110 -16.98 -7.51 24.63
C GLY A 110 -16.15 -8.39 23.69
N SER A 111 -16.77 -8.95 22.66
CA SER A 111 -16.14 -9.87 21.69
C SER A 111 -16.30 -9.46 20.23
N THR A 112 -16.78 -8.25 19.95
CA THR A 112 -17.04 -7.81 18.56
C THR A 112 -16.64 -6.35 18.40
N CYS A 113 -15.96 -6.04 17.32
CA CYS A 113 -15.61 -4.68 16.96
C CYS A 113 -15.94 -4.35 15.51
N ARG A 114 -16.16 -3.07 15.27
CA ARG A 114 -16.26 -2.48 13.93
C ARG A 114 -14.91 -1.90 13.54
N VAL A 115 -14.49 -2.17 12.34
CA VAL A 115 -13.18 -1.74 11.84
C VAL A 115 -13.34 -1.11 10.47
N ARG A 116 -12.68 0.02 10.25
CA ARG A 116 -12.53 0.63 8.95
C ARG A 116 -11.06 0.68 8.59
N VAL A 117 -10.69 0.03 7.49
CA VAL A 117 -9.31 -0.04 7.01
C VAL A 117 -9.21 0.31 5.54
N GLY A 118 -8.05 0.82 5.17
CA GLY A 118 -7.70 1.09 3.79
C GLY A 118 -6.76 0.05 3.21
N SER A 119 -6.85 -0.18 1.90
CA SER A 119 -5.96 -1.06 1.14
C SER A 119 -5.80 -0.61 -0.31
N TRP A 120 -4.84 -1.24 -1.00
CA TRP A 120 -4.57 -1.04 -2.42
C TRP A 120 -5.62 -1.65 -3.34
N SER A 121 -6.37 -2.63 -2.84
CA SER A 121 -7.37 -3.37 -3.60
C SER A 121 -8.38 -4.00 -2.66
N GLU A 122 -9.55 -4.37 -3.18
CA GLU A 122 -10.56 -5.14 -2.46
C GLU A 122 -10.01 -6.49 -1.97
N ALA A 123 -9.18 -7.15 -2.77
CA ALA A 123 -8.51 -8.38 -2.36
C ALA A 123 -7.60 -8.14 -1.15
N GLY A 124 -6.91 -7.00 -1.08
CA GLY A 124 -6.10 -6.59 0.06
C GLY A 124 -6.92 -6.33 1.31
N LEU A 125 -8.13 -5.77 1.19
CA LEU A 125 -9.08 -5.59 2.30
C LEU A 125 -9.53 -6.93 2.88
N LEU A 126 -9.92 -7.87 2.02
CA LEU A 126 -10.34 -9.21 2.44
C LEU A 126 -9.19 -10.01 3.05
N SER A 127 -8.00 -9.95 2.47
CA SER A 127 -6.80 -10.57 3.03
C SER A 127 -6.45 -10.01 4.41
N TRP A 128 -6.70 -8.71 4.63
CA TRP A 128 -6.52 -8.10 5.94
C TRP A 128 -7.52 -8.66 6.98
N ALA A 129 -8.80 -8.80 6.62
CA ALA A 129 -9.81 -9.37 7.51
C ALA A 129 -9.59 -10.87 7.79
N LEU A 130 -9.25 -11.65 6.77
CA LEU A 130 -9.03 -13.09 6.87
C LEU A 130 -7.83 -13.47 7.75
N ARG A 131 -6.88 -12.56 8.00
CA ARG A 131 -5.70 -12.84 8.85
C ARG A 131 -6.04 -13.20 10.30
N PHE A 132 -7.20 -12.79 10.76
CA PHE A 132 -7.58 -12.97 12.17
C PHE A 132 -8.18 -14.33 12.48
N ASP A 133 -8.44 -15.16 11.47
CA ASP A 133 -9.06 -16.47 11.63
C ASP A 133 -10.32 -16.45 12.52
N ALA A 134 -11.13 -15.41 12.36
CA ALA A 134 -12.35 -15.15 13.12
C ALA A 134 -13.50 -14.84 12.17
N PRO A 135 -14.76 -15.12 12.59
CA PRO A 135 -15.93 -14.69 11.84
C PRO A 135 -15.96 -13.19 11.63
N PHE A 136 -16.29 -12.77 10.42
CA PHE A 136 -16.46 -11.35 10.10
C PHE A 136 -17.58 -11.13 9.10
N ALA A 137 -18.14 -9.92 9.12
CA ALA A 137 -19.07 -9.44 8.10
C ALA A 137 -18.49 -8.20 7.43
N VAL A 138 -18.71 -8.06 6.13
CA VAL A 138 -18.38 -6.86 5.36
C VAL A 138 -19.57 -5.93 5.41
N LEU A 139 -19.41 -4.76 6.02
CA LEU A 139 -20.46 -3.76 6.16
C LEU A 139 -20.52 -2.80 4.96
N GLY A 140 -19.42 -2.64 4.26
CA GLY A 140 -19.33 -1.75 3.11
C GLY A 140 -17.90 -1.60 2.58
N PRO A 141 -17.73 -0.91 1.46
CA PRO A 141 -18.77 -0.40 0.53
C PRO A 141 -19.50 -1.52 -0.24
N GLU A 142 -20.61 -1.19 -0.88
CA GLU A 142 -21.43 -2.14 -1.64
C GLU A 142 -20.61 -2.86 -2.74
N ALA A 143 -19.69 -2.18 -3.37
CA ALA A 143 -18.78 -2.78 -4.36
C ALA A 143 -17.96 -3.94 -3.76
N LEU A 144 -17.44 -3.78 -2.54
CA LEU A 144 -16.71 -4.82 -1.85
C LEU A 144 -17.62 -6.01 -1.49
N VAL A 145 -18.84 -5.74 -1.02
CA VAL A 145 -19.83 -6.78 -0.72
C VAL A 145 -20.18 -7.58 -1.98
N THR A 146 -20.39 -6.90 -3.11
CA THR A 146 -20.72 -7.52 -4.39
C THR A 146 -19.58 -8.41 -4.91
N SER A 147 -18.34 -8.02 -4.69
CA SER A 147 -17.17 -8.78 -5.16
C SER A 147 -16.85 -10.02 -4.34
N LEU A 148 -17.45 -10.22 -3.16
CA LEU A 148 -17.19 -11.36 -2.26
C LEU A 148 -17.39 -12.71 -2.94
N SER A 149 -18.47 -12.87 -3.72
CA SER A 149 -18.77 -14.13 -4.43
C SER A 149 -17.67 -14.49 -5.43
N GLY A 150 -17.13 -13.49 -6.13
CA GLY A 150 -16.02 -13.68 -7.06
C GLY A 150 -14.72 -14.08 -6.36
N PHE A 151 -14.45 -13.52 -5.19
CA PHE A 151 -13.30 -13.93 -4.37
C PHE A 151 -13.46 -15.35 -3.85
N ALA A 152 -14.62 -15.71 -3.31
CA ALA A 152 -14.92 -17.06 -2.83
C ALA A 152 -14.76 -18.10 -3.96
N ALA A 153 -15.28 -17.82 -5.15
CA ALA A 153 -15.14 -18.69 -6.31
C ALA A 153 -13.66 -18.93 -6.69
N ARG A 154 -12.83 -17.88 -6.69
CA ARG A 154 -11.39 -18.00 -6.98
C ARG A 154 -10.64 -18.82 -5.94
N ILE A 155 -10.95 -18.63 -4.66
CA ILE A 155 -10.34 -19.39 -3.56
C ILE A 155 -10.73 -20.87 -3.66
N THR A 156 -12.00 -21.17 -3.91
CA THR A 156 -12.49 -22.54 -4.10
C THR A 156 -11.81 -23.20 -5.30
N ALA A 157 -11.74 -22.50 -6.44
CA ALA A 157 -11.08 -23.01 -7.65
C ALA A 157 -9.58 -23.30 -7.42
N ALA A 158 -8.90 -22.47 -6.65
CA ALA A 158 -7.49 -22.67 -6.33
C ALA A 158 -7.28 -23.96 -5.50
N GLY A 159 -8.21 -24.32 -4.63
CA GLY A 159 -8.16 -25.58 -3.86
C GLY A 159 -8.43 -26.83 -4.71
N THR A 160 -9.28 -26.72 -5.73
CA THR A 160 -9.61 -27.85 -6.63
C THR A 160 -8.58 -28.05 -7.74
N SER A 161 -7.78 -27.03 -8.08
CA SER A 161 -6.72 -27.13 -9.10
C SER A 161 -5.44 -27.84 -8.62
N ALA A 162 -5.43 -28.44 -7.46
CA ALA A 162 -4.27 -29.10 -6.86
C ALA A 162 -4.01 -30.54 -7.39
N GLU A 163 -4.72 -31.02 -8.40
CA GLU A 163 -4.27 -32.17 -9.19
C GLU A 163 -3.14 -31.71 -10.13
N ARG A 164 -1.93 -31.68 -9.59
CA ARG A 164 -0.71 -31.47 -10.36
C ARG A 164 -0.50 -32.66 -11.29
N PRO A 165 -0.26 -32.45 -12.59
CA PRO A 165 0.30 -33.53 -13.42
C PRO A 165 1.70 -33.83 -12.89
N GLU A 166 1.98 -35.10 -12.64
CA GLU A 166 3.32 -35.59 -12.29
C GLU A 166 4.30 -35.21 -13.38
N PRO A 167 5.54 -34.78 -13.01
CA PRO A 167 6.57 -34.54 -14.01
C PRO A 167 7.00 -35.89 -14.61
N GLY A 168 6.74 -36.07 -15.90
CA GLY A 168 7.25 -37.18 -16.71
C GLY A 168 8.76 -37.05 -17.01
#